data_9a15190cd05d6089c41f45ab9d43ec34
#
_entry.id   9a15190cd05d6089c41f45ab9d43ec34
#
_cell.length_a   1.000
_cell.length_b   1.000
_cell.length_c   1.000
_cell.angle_alpha   90.00
_cell.angle_beta   90.00
_cell.angle_gamma   90.00
#
_symmetry.space_group_name_H-M   'P 1'
#
loop_
_entity.id
_entity.type
_entity.pdbx_description
1 polymer ?
#
loop_
_entity_poly.entity_id
_entity_poly.type
_entity_poly.pdbx_seq_one_letter_code
_entity_poly.pdbx_strand_id
1 'polypeptide(L)'
;MSLDCLLKPRSIAVIGASDNPRRIGGVPVDLLRRAGFARLYPVNPKNETVQGLKAYAEIEAVPERVDLVIVALSADATLPMLERCHALEIKAAMVYASGYAETNESEGAAKQEALVAFARRTGM
;
A
#
# COMPACT_ATOMS: atom_id res chain seq x y z
N MET A 1 7.69 14.35 5.87
CA MET A 1 6.55 13.79 5.12
C MET A 1 5.99 14.85 4.19
N SER A 2 5.59 14.45 3.00
CA SER A 2 4.98 15.37 2.04
C SER A 2 3.47 15.19 2.04
N LEU A 3 2.73 16.23 2.44
CA LEU A 3 1.27 16.21 2.37
C LEU A 3 0.78 16.19 0.92
N ASP A 4 1.54 16.75 0.01
CA ASP A 4 1.17 16.73 -1.42
C ASP A 4 1.13 15.31 -1.97
N CYS A 5 2.08 14.45 -1.57
CA CYS A 5 2.09 13.06 -1.98
C CYS A 5 0.88 12.29 -1.45
N LEU A 6 0.36 12.67 -0.30
CA LEU A 6 -0.83 12.03 0.28
C LEU A 6 -2.12 12.59 -0.31
N LEU A 7 -2.22 13.90 -0.48
CA LEU A 7 -3.45 14.59 -0.88
C LEU A 7 -3.63 14.67 -2.40
N LYS A 8 -2.54 14.79 -3.14
CA LYS A 8 -2.56 14.93 -4.60
C LYS A 8 -1.48 14.07 -5.25
N PRO A 9 -1.53 12.74 -5.05
CA PRO A 9 -0.51 11.87 -5.65
C PRO A 9 -0.67 11.83 -7.17
N ARG A 10 0.45 11.83 -7.88
CA ARG A 10 0.46 11.66 -9.35
C ARG A 10 0.58 10.20 -9.74
N SER A 11 1.13 9.39 -8.87
CA SER A 11 1.32 7.97 -9.10
C SER A 11 1.04 7.21 -7.81
N ILE A 12 0.38 6.07 -7.92
CA ILE A 12 -0.04 5.25 -6.79
C ILE A 12 0.27 3.80 -7.08
N ALA A 13 0.91 3.12 -6.13
CA ALA A 13 1.07 1.68 -6.15
C ALA A 13 0.14 1.08 -5.09
N VAL A 14 -0.55 -0.01 -5.45
CA VAL A 14 -1.39 -0.77 -4.52
C VAL A 14 -0.68 -2.08 -4.25
N ILE A 15 -0.14 -2.24 -3.06
CA ILE A 15 0.57 -3.44 -2.63
C ILE A 15 -0.42 -4.40 -2.00
N GLY A 16 -0.41 -5.66 -2.44
CA GLY A 16 -1.45 -6.61 -2.09
C GLY A 16 -2.69 -6.46 -2.96
N ALA A 17 -2.53 -5.87 -4.14
CA ALA A 17 -3.61 -5.63 -5.08
C ALA A 17 -4.32 -6.94 -5.46
N SER A 18 -5.65 -6.90 -5.50
CA SER A 18 -6.46 -8.05 -5.83
C SER A 18 -7.27 -7.83 -7.10
N ASP A 19 -7.38 -8.90 -7.88
CA ASP A 19 -8.24 -8.92 -9.07
C ASP A 19 -9.73 -8.88 -8.70
N ASN A 20 -10.05 -9.23 -7.47
CA ASN A 20 -11.42 -9.17 -6.95
C ASN A 20 -11.68 -7.78 -6.33
N PRO A 21 -12.57 -6.96 -6.94
CA PRO A 21 -12.81 -5.60 -6.47
C PRO A 21 -13.52 -5.50 -5.12
N ARG A 22 -13.96 -6.63 -4.56
CA ARG A 22 -14.61 -6.67 -3.24
C ARG A 22 -13.62 -6.92 -2.11
N ARG A 23 -12.40 -7.37 -2.42
CA ARG A 23 -11.37 -7.62 -1.42
C ARG A 23 -10.69 -6.31 -1.04
N ILE A 24 -10.06 -6.29 0.15
CA ILE A 24 -9.35 -5.11 0.65
C ILE A 24 -8.34 -4.58 -0.38
N GLY A 25 -7.56 -5.46 -1.00
CA GLY A 25 -6.60 -5.07 -2.02
C GLY A 25 -7.22 -4.75 -3.38
N GLY A 26 -8.46 -5.13 -3.62
CA GLY A 26 -9.15 -4.85 -4.87
C GLY A 26 -9.94 -3.55 -4.87
N VAL A 27 -10.42 -3.12 -3.70
CA VAL A 27 -11.22 -1.90 -3.58
C VAL A 27 -10.47 -0.66 -4.08
N PRO A 28 -9.26 -0.36 -3.60
CA PRO A 28 -8.55 0.82 -4.09
C PRO A 28 -8.22 0.77 -5.58
N VAL A 29 -7.89 -0.42 -6.11
CA VAL A 29 -7.64 -0.58 -7.54
C VAL A 29 -8.88 -0.25 -8.35
N ASP A 30 -10.03 -0.80 -7.94
CA ASP A 30 -11.31 -0.57 -8.62
C ASP A 30 -11.72 0.91 -8.59
N LEU A 31 -11.64 1.54 -7.43
CA LEU A 31 -11.99 2.94 -7.28
C LEU A 31 -11.12 3.88 -8.12
N LEU A 32 -9.80 3.67 -8.08
CA LEU A 32 -8.86 4.51 -8.81
C LEU A 32 -8.97 4.28 -10.32
N ARG A 33 -9.18 3.04 -10.74
CA ARG A 33 -9.36 2.70 -12.15
C ARG A 33 -10.63 3.36 -12.70
N ARG A 34 -11.73 3.32 -11.96
CA ARG A 34 -12.99 3.95 -12.35
C ARG A 34 -12.88 5.47 -12.40
N ALA A 35 -12.06 6.05 -11.54
CA ALA A 35 -11.81 7.49 -11.53
C ALA A 35 -10.90 7.95 -12.68
N GLY A 36 -10.37 7.02 -13.47
CA GLY A 36 -9.49 7.36 -14.59
C GLY A 36 -8.07 7.68 -14.19
N PHE A 37 -7.61 7.19 -13.02
CA PHE A 37 -6.26 7.44 -12.54
C PHE A 37 -5.26 6.69 -13.43
N ALA A 38 -4.40 7.42 -14.13
CA ALA A 38 -3.57 6.85 -15.18
C ALA A 38 -2.33 6.11 -14.67
N ARG A 39 -1.66 6.62 -13.63
CA ARG A 39 -0.39 6.06 -13.14
C ARG A 39 -0.64 5.20 -11.91
N LEU A 40 -1.36 4.12 -12.11
CA LEU A 40 -1.75 3.15 -11.09
C LEU A 40 -1.00 1.86 -11.31
N TYR A 41 -0.29 1.40 -10.28
CA TYR A 41 0.58 0.22 -10.35
C TYR A 41 0.15 -0.83 -9.32
N PRO A 42 -0.64 -1.85 -9.74
CA PRO A 42 -0.94 -2.96 -8.85
C PRO A 42 0.31 -3.81 -8.60
N VAL A 43 0.54 -4.18 -7.34
CA VAL A 43 1.64 -5.07 -6.95
C VAL A 43 1.07 -6.36 -6.42
N ASN A 44 1.30 -7.45 -7.15
CA ASN A 44 0.82 -8.78 -6.80
C ASN A 44 1.82 -9.82 -7.34
N PRO A 45 2.46 -10.62 -6.46
CA PRO A 45 3.47 -11.58 -6.91
C PRO A 45 2.93 -12.79 -7.66
N LYS A 46 1.62 -13.01 -7.63
CA LYS A 46 0.99 -14.19 -8.25
C LYS A 46 0.33 -13.91 -9.59
N ASN A 47 -0.07 -12.68 -9.85
CA ASN A 47 -0.82 -12.33 -11.05
C ASN A 47 0.00 -11.42 -11.96
N GLU A 48 -0.09 -11.65 -13.27
CA GLU A 48 0.53 -10.76 -14.25
C GLU A 48 -0.32 -9.53 -14.51
N THR A 49 -1.63 -9.63 -14.28
CA THR A 49 -2.57 -8.52 -14.40
C THR A 49 -3.51 -8.50 -13.21
N VAL A 50 -3.96 -7.31 -12.84
CA VAL A 50 -4.97 -7.10 -11.81
C VAL A 50 -6.00 -6.14 -12.37
N GLN A 51 -7.25 -6.60 -12.47
CA GLN A 51 -8.37 -5.84 -13.00
C GLN A 51 -8.05 -5.16 -14.35
N GLY A 52 -7.35 -5.90 -15.21
CA GLY A 52 -6.98 -5.43 -16.55
C GLY A 52 -5.74 -4.57 -16.61
N LEU A 53 -5.13 -4.25 -15.47
CA LEU A 53 -3.89 -3.46 -15.42
C LEU A 53 -2.69 -4.39 -15.27
N LYS A 54 -1.56 -3.99 -15.84
CA LYS A 54 -0.33 -4.74 -15.63
C LYS A 54 0.04 -4.73 -14.15
N ALA A 55 0.28 -5.91 -13.59
CA ALA A 55 0.71 -6.06 -12.21
C ALA A 55 2.22 -6.26 -12.15
N TYR A 56 2.82 -5.84 -11.05
CA TYR A 56 4.24 -5.99 -10.79
C TYR A 56 4.43 -6.94 -9.61
N ALA A 57 5.41 -7.82 -9.68
CA ALA A 57 5.63 -8.82 -8.64
C ALA A 57 6.06 -8.19 -7.31
N GLU A 58 6.80 -7.09 -7.38
CA GLU A 58 7.36 -6.41 -6.22
C GLU A 58 7.31 -4.90 -6.42
N ILE A 59 7.29 -4.16 -5.32
CA ILE A 59 7.30 -2.69 -5.38
C ILE A 59 8.56 -2.17 -6.11
N GLU A 60 9.68 -2.87 -5.98
CA GLU A 60 10.93 -2.52 -6.66
C GLU A 60 10.86 -2.67 -8.17
N ALA A 61 9.91 -3.47 -8.67
CA ALA A 61 9.73 -3.67 -10.11
C ALA A 61 8.90 -2.57 -10.79
N VAL A 62 8.25 -1.71 -10.01
CA VAL A 62 7.47 -0.59 -10.54
C VAL A 62 8.41 0.39 -11.24
N PRO A 63 8.08 0.83 -12.49
CA PRO A 63 9.04 1.58 -13.31
C PRO A 63 9.35 3.01 -12.85
N GLU A 64 8.68 3.50 -11.80
CA GLU A 64 8.94 4.82 -11.26
C GLU A 64 8.75 4.82 -9.75
N ARG A 65 9.32 5.83 -9.09
CA ARG A 65 9.05 6.05 -7.67
C ARG A 65 7.67 6.70 -7.56
N VAL A 66 6.73 5.98 -6.93
CA VAL A 66 5.38 6.47 -6.77
C VAL A 66 5.28 7.50 -5.64
N ASP A 67 4.30 8.38 -5.73
CA ASP A 67 4.05 9.37 -4.69
C ASP A 67 3.38 8.75 -3.46
N LEU A 68 2.52 7.78 -3.67
CA LEU A 68 1.74 7.15 -2.61
C LEU A 68 1.72 5.64 -2.80
N VAL A 69 1.88 4.89 -1.72
CA VAL A 69 1.57 3.46 -1.71
C VAL A 69 0.33 3.22 -0.87
N ILE A 70 -0.52 2.33 -1.35
CA ILE A 70 -1.64 1.80 -0.58
C ILE A 70 -1.28 0.37 -0.23
N VAL A 71 -1.13 0.07 1.05
CA VAL A 71 -0.69 -1.24 1.52
C VAL A 71 -1.89 -2.00 2.02
N ALA A 72 -2.25 -3.08 1.31
CA ALA A 72 -3.38 -3.95 1.64
C ALA A 72 -2.86 -5.36 1.96
N LEU A 73 -2.09 -5.45 3.02
CA LEU A 73 -1.46 -6.69 3.49
C LEU A 73 -1.91 -7.00 4.90
N SER A 74 -1.59 -8.22 5.37
CA SER A 74 -1.81 -8.55 6.77
C SER A 74 -0.99 -7.64 7.67
N ALA A 75 -1.40 -7.52 8.95
CA ALA A 75 -0.67 -6.69 9.90
C ALA A 75 0.79 -7.10 10.03
N ASP A 76 1.09 -8.41 9.95
CA ASP A 76 2.46 -8.93 10.04
C ASP A 76 3.33 -8.51 8.86
N ALA A 77 2.74 -8.38 7.67
CA ALA A 77 3.48 -8.05 6.46
C ALA A 77 3.59 -6.54 6.21
N THR A 78 2.76 -5.75 6.87
CA THR A 78 2.66 -4.31 6.59
C THR A 78 3.92 -3.54 6.97
N LEU A 79 4.42 -3.70 8.18
CA LEU A 79 5.60 -2.94 8.64
C LEU A 79 6.84 -3.23 7.82
N PRO A 80 7.20 -4.52 7.54
CA PRO A 80 8.34 -4.80 6.66
C PRO A 80 8.19 -4.18 5.28
N MET A 81 6.97 -4.16 4.74
CA MET A 81 6.70 -3.55 3.44
C MET A 81 6.88 -2.03 3.48
N LEU A 82 6.43 -1.37 4.54
CA LEU A 82 6.64 0.06 4.70
C LEU A 82 8.13 0.42 4.79
N GLU A 83 8.92 -0.43 5.43
CA GLU A 83 10.37 -0.23 5.50
C GLU A 83 11.00 -0.32 4.10
N ARG A 84 10.54 -1.26 3.26
CA ARG A 84 10.99 -1.34 1.86
C ARG A 84 10.61 -0.10 1.08
N CYS A 85 9.37 0.40 1.25
CA CYS A 85 8.91 1.61 0.59
C CYS A 85 9.73 2.83 1.04
N HIS A 86 10.04 2.92 2.31
CA HIS A 86 10.88 4.00 2.82
C HIS A 86 12.29 3.96 2.20
N ALA A 87 12.86 2.77 2.07
CA ALA A 87 14.15 2.59 1.42
C ALA A 87 14.14 3.04 -0.05
N LEU A 88 12.99 2.97 -0.70
CA LEU A 88 12.78 3.47 -2.07
C LEU A 88 12.42 4.96 -2.12
N GLU A 89 12.47 5.64 -0.98
CA GLU A 89 12.16 7.07 -0.84
C GLU A 89 10.72 7.42 -1.19
N ILE A 90 9.78 6.48 -1.01
CA ILE A 90 8.36 6.75 -1.14
C ILE A 90 7.90 7.52 0.10
N LYS A 91 7.24 8.65 -0.11
CA LYS A 91 6.98 9.64 0.96
C LYS A 91 5.65 9.49 1.68
N ALA A 92 4.67 8.82 1.07
CA ALA A 92 3.34 8.69 1.66
C ALA A 92 2.83 7.26 1.55
N ALA A 93 2.12 6.81 2.56
CA ALA A 93 1.53 5.48 2.61
C ALA A 93 0.15 5.53 3.26
N MET A 94 -0.78 4.76 2.71
CA MET A 94 -2.09 4.52 3.29
C MET A 94 -2.19 3.02 3.57
N VAL A 95 -2.59 2.64 4.77
CA VAL A 95 -2.61 1.24 5.18
C VAL A 95 -4.05 0.75 5.32
N TYR A 96 -4.38 -0.27 4.54
CA TYR A 96 -5.61 -1.05 4.66
C TYR A 96 -5.23 -2.44 5.10
N ALA A 97 -5.28 -2.72 6.39
CA ALA A 97 -4.89 -4.02 6.91
C ALA A 97 -5.86 -4.47 8.00
N SER A 98 -6.10 -5.77 8.05
CA SER A 98 -6.82 -6.39 9.16
C SER A 98 -5.79 -6.93 10.17
N GLY A 99 -6.25 -7.23 11.38
CA GLY A 99 -5.40 -7.81 12.41
C GLY A 99 -4.72 -6.82 13.34
N TYR A 100 -5.13 -5.56 13.30
CA TYR A 100 -4.74 -4.57 14.30
C TYR A 100 -5.69 -4.63 15.49
N ALA A 101 -5.97 -3.52 16.14
CA ALA A 101 -6.68 -3.50 17.41
C ALA A 101 -8.08 -4.12 17.39
N GLU A 102 -8.70 -4.29 16.23
CA GLU A 102 -10.07 -4.78 16.11
C GLU A 102 -10.26 -6.29 16.22
N THR A 103 -9.20 -7.10 16.06
CA THR A 103 -9.31 -8.56 16.03
C THR A 103 -8.70 -9.25 17.23
N ASN A 104 -7.57 -8.76 17.75
CA ASN A 104 -6.89 -9.27 18.93
C ASN A 104 -6.27 -8.10 19.63
N GLU A 105 -6.85 -7.71 20.78
CA GLU A 105 -6.48 -6.47 21.44
C GLU A 105 -5.00 -6.34 21.75
N SER A 106 -4.38 -7.35 22.37
CA SER A 106 -2.98 -7.25 22.76
C SER A 106 -2.03 -7.32 21.57
N GLU A 107 -2.26 -8.25 20.65
CA GLU A 107 -1.43 -8.40 19.47
C GLU A 107 -1.63 -7.24 18.49
N GLY A 108 -2.89 -6.85 18.27
CA GLY A 108 -3.21 -5.74 17.38
C GLY A 108 -2.65 -4.42 17.89
N ALA A 109 -2.72 -4.16 19.20
CA ALA A 109 -2.17 -2.95 19.81
C ALA A 109 -0.65 -2.91 19.63
N ALA A 110 0.05 -4.04 19.84
CA ALA A 110 1.51 -4.09 19.66
C ALA A 110 1.91 -3.79 18.21
N LYS A 111 1.19 -4.33 17.23
CA LYS A 111 1.45 -4.06 15.82
C LYS A 111 1.17 -2.61 15.46
N GLN A 112 0.12 -2.03 16.01
CA GLN A 112 -0.22 -0.63 15.79
C GLN A 112 0.84 0.29 16.38
N GLU A 113 1.36 -0.01 17.56
CA GLU A 113 2.47 0.74 18.17
C GLU A 113 3.72 0.69 17.29
N ALA A 114 4.01 -0.46 16.68
CA ALA A 114 5.14 -0.59 15.77
C ALA A 114 4.98 0.32 14.54
N LEU A 115 3.77 0.44 13.99
CA LEU A 115 3.50 1.35 12.88
C LEU A 115 3.67 2.82 13.28
N VAL A 116 3.19 3.20 14.46
CA VAL A 116 3.35 4.56 14.98
C VAL A 116 4.83 4.89 15.15
N ALA A 117 5.60 3.98 15.73
CA ALA A 117 7.04 4.17 15.91
C ALA A 117 7.75 4.31 14.56
N PHE A 118 7.38 3.50 13.57
CA PHE A 118 7.93 3.61 12.22
C PHE A 118 7.60 4.98 11.60
N ALA A 119 6.37 5.42 11.70
CA ALA A 119 5.95 6.71 11.15
C ALA A 119 6.71 7.88 11.77
N ARG A 120 6.92 7.85 13.10
CA ARG A 120 7.69 8.88 13.80
C ARG A 120 9.14 8.90 13.37
N ARG A 121 9.74 7.71 13.20
CA ARG A 121 11.16 7.59 12.82
C ARG A 121 11.41 8.06 11.39
N THR A 122 10.50 7.75 10.48
CA THR A 122 10.70 7.96 9.04
C THR A 122 10.01 9.20 8.48
N GLY A 123 9.01 9.73 9.17
CA GLY A 123 8.19 10.83 8.67
C GLY A 123 7.21 10.42 7.58
N MET A 124 6.95 9.13 7.47
CA MET A 124 6.11 8.56 6.42
C MET A 124 4.63 8.48 6.80
#